data_53b68457d343d8ab115da7899229b05c
#
_entry.id   53b68457d343d8ab115da7899229b05c
#
_cell.length_a   1.000
_cell.length_b   1.000
_cell.length_c   1.000
_cell.angle_alpha   90.00
_cell.angle_beta   90.00
_cell.angle_gamma   90.00
#
_symmetry.space_group_name_H-M   'P 1'
#
loop_
_entity.id
_entity.type
_entity.pdbx_description
1 polymer ?
#
loop_
_entity_poly.entity_id
_entity_poly.type
_entity_poly.pdbx_seq_one_letter_code
_entity_poly.pdbx_strand_id
1 'polypeptide(L)' 'MKFKNKIKIKVNGKKITINDNDTIEILIKKLKIPLNKVAIELNKKILNKKKINKIKLNNNDSIEIVHFIGGG' A
#
# COMPACT_ATOMS: atom_id res chain seq x y z
N MET A 1 -23.89 2.78 15.89
CA MET A 1 -23.32 3.15 14.61
C MET A 1 -21.80 3.23 14.70
N LYS A 2 -21.13 2.65 13.73
CA LYS A 2 -19.67 2.69 13.72
C LYS A 2 -19.19 3.71 12.70
N PHE A 3 -18.26 4.54 13.12
CA PHE A 3 -17.59 5.46 12.22
C PHE A 3 -16.29 4.84 11.76
N LYS A 4 -16.03 4.92 10.46
CA LYS A 4 -14.73 4.51 9.94
C LYS A 4 -13.72 5.59 10.23
N ASN A 5 -12.69 5.22 10.94
CA ASN A 5 -11.59 6.13 11.16
C ASN A 5 -10.73 6.23 9.89
N LYS A 6 -10.18 7.40 9.69
CA LYS A 6 -9.26 7.63 8.60
C LYS A 6 -7.85 7.71 9.13
N ILE A 7 -6.91 7.23 8.36
CA ILE A 7 -5.51 7.35 8.66
C ILE A 7 -4.80 7.98 7.47
N LYS A 8 -3.62 8.51 7.72
CA LYS A 8 -2.81 9.12 6.67
C LYS A 8 -1.55 8.31 6.49
N ILE A 9 -1.24 8.03 5.23
CA ILE A 9 -0.02 7.32 4.86
C ILE A 9 0.66 8.09 3.74
N LYS A 10 1.88 7.69 3.41
CA LYS A 10 2.58 8.23 2.25
C LYS A 10 2.74 7.13 1.22
N VAL A 11 2.48 7.47 -0.04
CA VAL A 11 2.72 6.57 -1.15
C VAL A 11 3.65 7.30 -2.11
N ASN A 12 4.87 6.79 -2.24
CA ASN A 12 5.92 7.43 -3.04
C ASN A 12 6.09 8.90 -2.65
N GLY A 13 6.08 9.15 -1.35
CA GLY A 13 6.26 10.50 -0.81
C GLY A 13 5.03 11.38 -0.77
N LYS A 14 3.93 10.94 -1.36
CA LYS A 14 2.70 11.73 -1.41
C LYS A 14 1.76 11.28 -0.31
N LYS A 15 1.24 12.23 0.46
CA LYS A 15 0.30 11.91 1.54
C LYS A 15 -1.07 11.60 0.96
N ILE A 16 -1.65 10.51 1.43
CA ILE A 16 -3.04 10.16 1.08
C ILE A 16 -3.77 9.70 2.33
N THR A 17 -5.08 9.80 2.28
CA THR A 17 -5.96 9.38 3.37
C THR A 17 -6.67 8.10 2.98
N ILE A 18 -6.64 7.13 3.87
CA ILE A 18 -7.30 5.85 3.66
C ILE A 18 -8.10 5.47 4.90
N ASN A 19 -8.86 4.39 4.81
CA ASN A 19 -9.58 3.86 5.97
C ASN A 19 -8.61 3.08 6.85
N ASP A 20 -8.85 3.12 8.17
CA ASP A 20 -7.89 2.55 9.11
C ASP A 20 -7.82 1.03 9.07
N ASN A 21 -8.77 0.36 8.41
CA ASN A 21 -8.73 -1.08 8.25
C ASN A 21 -8.26 -1.54 6.87
N ASP A 22 -7.80 -0.61 6.05
CA ASP A 22 -7.33 -0.96 4.72
C ASP A 22 -6.03 -1.77 4.81
N THR A 23 -5.96 -2.80 3.97
CA THR A 23 -4.73 -3.59 3.80
C THR A 23 -3.93 -3.04 2.62
N ILE A 24 -2.71 -3.54 2.49
CA ILE A 24 -1.90 -3.21 1.31
C ILE A 24 -2.64 -3.60 0.03
N GLU A 25 -3.29 -4.77 0.02
CA GLU A 25 -4.02 -5.22 -1.16
C GLU A 25 -5.11 -4.23 -1.55
N ILE A 26 -5.87 -3.75 -0.57
CA ILE A 26 -6.93 -2.78 -0.85
C ILE A 26 -6.35 -1.50 -1.43
N LEU A 27 -5.25 -1.02 -0.87
CA LEU A 27 -4.58 0.17 -1.39
C LEU A 27 -4.16 -0.02 -2.84
N ILE A 28 -3.51 -1.13 -3.14
CA ILE A 28 -3.03 -1.41 -4.49
C ILE A 28 -4.19 -1.45 -5.48
N LYS A 29 -5.31 -2.06 -5.09
CA LYS A 29 -6.49 -2.10 -5.95
C LYS A 29 -7.10 -0.72 -6.17
N LYS A 30 -7.17 0.09 -5.12
CA LYS A 30 -7.70 1.45 -5.25
C LYS A 30 -6.85 2.31 -6.17
N LEU A 31 -5.54 2.12 -6.15
CA LEU A 31 -4.63 2.88 -6.99
C LEU A 31 -4.51 2.28 -8.39
N LYS A 32 -5.15 1.13 -8.64
CA LYS A 32 -5.13 0.46 -9.94
C LYS A 32 -3.72 0.11 -10.40
N ILE A 33 -2.91 -0.33 -9.46
CA ILE A 33 -1.52 -0.68 -9.73
C ILE A 33 -1.42 -2.13 -10.15
N PRO A 34 -0.72 -2.43 -11.25
CA PRO A 34 -0.55 -3.83 -11.67
C PRO A 34 0.46 -4.53 -10.76
N LEU A 35 -0.05 -5.34 -9.85
CA LEU A 35 0.76 -5.94 -8.79
C LEU A 35 1.94 -6.74 -9.32
N ASN A 36 1.76 -7.42 -10.47
CA ASN A 36 2.82 -8.26 -11.03
C ASN A 36 3.94 -7.46 -11.70
N LYS A 37 3.81 -6.13 -11.75
CA LYS A 37 4.80 -5.28 -12.42
C LYS A 37 5.52 -4.34 -11.47
N VAL A 38 5.32 -4.53 -10.18
CA VAL A 38 5.88 -3.61 -9.18
C VAL A 38 6.49 -4.39 -8.02
N ALA A 39 7.44 -3.75 -7.36
CA ALA A 39 7.86 -4.12 -6.02
C ALA A 39 7.27 -3.14 -5.04
N ILE A 40 6.93 -3.60 -3.85
CA ILE A 40 6.29 -2.76 -2.83
C ILE A 40 7.15 -2.81 -1.57
N GLU A 41 7.47 -1.63 -1.05
CA GLU A 41 8.15 -1.51 0.23
C GLU A 41 7.22 -0.86 1.24
N LEU A 42 7.19 -1.41 2.43
CA LEU A 42 6.48 -0.82 3.56
C LEU A 42 7.51 -0.42 4.60
N ASN A 43 7.62 0.89 4.84
CA ASN A 43 8.60 1.43 5.79
C ASN A 43 10.00 0.89 5.50
N LYS A 44 10.37 0.90 4.21
CA LYS A 44 11.67 0.52 3.68
C LYS A 44 11.96 -0.99 3.71
N LYS A 45 10.93 -1.80 3.95
CA LYS A 45 11.07 -3.25 3.87
C LYS A 45 10.28 -3.77 2.69
N ILE A 46 10.91 -4.60 1.87
CA ILE A 46 10.25 -5.20 0.72
C ILE A 46 9.21 -6.21 1.21
N LEU A 47 8.01 -6.11 0.65
CA LEU A 47 6.92 -6.98 1.04
C LEU A 47 6.84 -8.20 0.14
N ASN A 48 6.42 -9.31 0.76
CA ASN A 48 6.03 -10.49 0.02
C ASN A 48 4.62 -10.28 -0.54
N LYS A 49 4.50 -10.21 -1.85
CA LYS A 49 3.22 -9.91 -2.48
C LYS A 49 2.14 -10.94 -2.20
N LYS A 50 2.51 -12.14 -1.80
CA LYS A 50 1.54 -13.16 -1.44
C LYS A 50 0.86 -12.88 -0.10
N LYS A 51 1.39 -11.96 0.69
CA LYS A 51 0.88 -11.65 2.03
C LYS A 51 0.23 -10.29 2.16
N ILE A 52 0.13 -9.54 1.08
CA ILE A 52 -0.35 -8.16 1.16
C ILE A 52 -1.81 -8.07 1.60
N ASN A 53 -2.59 -9.12 1.40
CA ASN A 53 -3.98 -9.15 1.86
C ASN A 53 -4.11 -9.28 3.37
N LYS A 54 -3.02 -9.59 4.05
CA LYS A 54 -3.00 -9.74 5.51
C LYS A 54 -2.29 -8.60 6.22
N ILE A 55 -1.70 -7.68 5.47
CA ILE A 55 -0.94 -6.59 6.07
C ILE A 55 -1.81 -5.35 6.12
N LYS A 56 -2.20 -4.96 7.33
CA LYS A 56 -2.97 -3.74 7.56
C LYS A 56 -2.04 -2.54 7.55
N LEU A 57 -2.54 -1.44 7.01
CA LEU A 57 -1.83 -0.18 7.04
C LEU A 57 -2.12 0.55 8.34
N ASN A 58 -1.10 1.22 8.86
CA ASN A 58 -1.21 2.03 10.06
C ASN A 58 -0.93 3.48 9.73
N ASN A 59 -1.41 4.35 10.60
CA ASN A 59 -1.18 5.78 10.43
C ASN A 59 0.32 6.06 10.34
N ASN A 60 0.68 6.93 9.41
CA ASN A 60 2.08 7.33 9.14
C ASN A 60 2.93 6.28 8.45
N ASP A 61 2.35 5.20 7.97
CA ASP A 61 3.10 4.24 7.16
C ASP A 61 3.59 4.89 5.87
N SER A 62 4.75 4.45 5.42
CA SER A 62 5.33 4.91 4.17
C SER A 62 5.43 3.74 3.20
N ILE A 63 4.76 3.88 2.08
CA ILE A 63 4.72 2.87 1.03
C ILE A 63 5.51 3.38 -0.16
N GLU A 64 6.38 2.56 -0.70
CA GLU A 64 7.05 2.86 -1.96
C GLU A 64 6.74 1.78 -2.97
N ILE A 65 6.33 2.21 -4.16
CA ILE A 65 5.94 1.32 -5.23
C ILE A 65 6.87 1.60 -6.40
N VAL A 66 7.62 0.58 -6.79
CA VAL A 66 8.63 0.71 -7.85
C VAL A 66 8.25 -0.22 -8.98
N HIS A 67 8.09 0.34 -10.16
CA HIS A 67 7.78 -0.45 -11.35
C HIS A 67 9.04 -1.11 -11.89
N PHE A 68 8.90 -2.37 -12.29
CA PHE A 68 10.01 -3.05 -12.97
C PHE A 68 10.15 -2.49 -14.37
N ILE A 69 11.39 -2.40 -14.80
CA ILE A 69 11.71 -1.96 -16.15
C ILE A 69 11.98 -3.20 -17.00
N GLY A 70 11.46 -3.19 -18.21
CA GLY A 70 11.74 -4.27 -19.15
C GLY A 70 10.84 -5.46 -19.06
N GLY A 71 9.75 -5.36 -18.35
CA GLY A 71 8.69 -6.35 -18.37
C GLY A 71 9.13 -7.72 -17.93
N GLY A 72 10.01 -7.77 -17.01
CA GLY A 72 10.54 -9.05 -16.56
C GLY A 72 9.51 -9.95 -15.92
#